data_a80912d74b6b4b87db99f800d87de06e
#
_entry.id   a80912d74b6b4b87db99f800d87de06e
#
_cell.length_a   1.000
_cell.length_b   1.000
_cell.length_c   1.000
_cell.angle_alpha   90.00
_cell.angle_beta   90.00
_cell.angle_gamma   90.00
#
_symmetry.space_group_name_H-M   'P 1'
#
loop_
_entity.id
_entity.type
_entity.pdbx_description
1 polymer ?
#
loop_
_entity_poly.entity_id
_entity_poly.type
_entity_poly.pdbx_seq_one_letter_code
_entity_poly.pdbx_strand_id
1 'polypeptide(L)'
;FGFLTYTAVKKLPVHKAMADISELIYETCKAYLVQQGKLLLVLECFIGVVIVYYFWLTGLEFSKILLILLFSLLGIAGSFGVAWYGIRINTLANSRTAFASLRGKAFPCYEIPLRAGMSVGMMLISVELLFMLAILLFIPSSVAGACFLGFAIGESLGAAALRIAGGIFTKIADIGSDLMKIV
;
A
#
# COMPACT_ATOMS: atom_id res chain seq x y z
N PHE A 1 -11.28 11.91 0.70
CA PHE A 1 -12.20 10.77 0.50
C PHE A 1 -11.74 9.55 1.31
N GLY A 2 -10.49 9.06 1.15
CA GLY A 2 -9.97 7.87 1.83
C GLY A 2 -10.15 7.89 3.33
N PHE A 3 -9.72 8.96 3.99
CA PHE A 3 -9.84 9.11 5.44
C PHE A 3 -11.30 9.16 5.93
N LEU A 4 -12.17 9.83 5.19
CA LEU A 4 -13.61 9.87 5.50
C LEU A 4 -14.23 8.47 5.37
N THR A 5 -13.88 7.73 4.32
CA THR A 5 -14.35 6.35 4.11
C THR A 5 -13.85 5.42 5.21
N TYR A 6 -12.57 5.53 5.60
CA TYR A 6 -12.04 4.77 6.73
C TYR A 6 -12.85 5.00 8.01
N THR A 7 -13.11 6.26 8.33
CA THR A 7 -13.88 6.63 9.52
C THR A 7 -15.32 6.14 9.44
N ALA A 8 -15.95 6.20 8.26
CA ALA A 8 -17.29 5.70 8.03
C ALA A 8 -17.37 4.18 8.19
N VAL A 9 -16.46 3.42 7.55
CA VAL A 9 -16.40 1.95 7.68
C VAL A 9 -16.12 1.54 9.11
N LYS A 10 -15.21 2.21 9.81
CA LYS A 10 -14.88 1.91 11.22
C LYS A 10 -16.10 2.03 12.15
N LYS A 11 -17.02 2.96 11.90
CA LYS A 11 -18.23 3.20 12.69
C LYS A 11 -19.35 2.20 12.43
N LEU A 12 -19.27 1.39 11.38
CA LEU A 12 -20.31 0.41 11.08
C LEU A 12 -20.38 -0.64 12.18
N PRO A 13 -21.60 -1.14 12.50
CA PRO A 13 -21.79 -2.17 13.51
C PRO A 13 -21.11 -3.48 13.10
N VAL A 14 -20.57 -4.19 14.09
CA VAL A 14 -19.92 -5.49 13.90
C VAL A 14 -20.07 -6.30 15.21
N HIS A 15 -20.21 -7.62 15.11
CA HIS A 15 -20.19 -8.48 16.27
C HIS A 15 -18.76 -8.62 16.82
N LYS A 16 -18.60 -8.66 18.14
CA LYS A 16 -17.29 -8.71 18.80
C LYS A 16 -16.40 -9.85 18.27
N ALA A 17 -16.92 -11.07 18.17
CA ALA A 17 -16.16 -12.21 17.66
C ALA A 17 -15.63 -11.98 16.23
N MET A 18 -16.44 -11.38 15.34
CA MET A 18 -16.00 -11.04 13.98
C MET A 18 -14.94 -9.93 13.97
N ALA A 19 -15.06 -8.98 14.89
CA ALA A 19 -14.06 -7.92 15.04
C ALA A 19 -12.72 -8.46 15.54
N ASP A 20 -12.74 -9.36 16.53
CA ASP A 20 -11.54 -9.98 17.09
C ASP A 20 -10.77 -10.79 16.02
N ILE A 21 -11.47 -11.54 15.18
CA ILE A 21 -10.86 -12.27 14.06
C ILE A 21 -10.31 -11.32 13.00
N SER A 22 -11.05 -10.27 12.68
CA SER A 22 -10.59 -9.24 11.75
C SER A 22 -9.28 -8.57 12.23
N GLU A 23 -9.17 -8.33 13.53
CA GLU A 23 -7.95 -7.77 14.12
C GLU A 23 -6.79 -8.78 14.10
N LEU A 24 -7.05 -10.07 14.35
CA LEU A 24 -6.06 -11.14 14.22
C LEU A 24 -5.52 -11.24 12.79
N ILE A 25 -6.40 -11.19 11.79
CA ILE A 25 -6.00 -11.16 10.37
C ILE A 25 -5.16 -9.92 10.08
N TYR A 26 -5.57 -8.76 10.58
CA TYR A 26 -4.80 -7.52 10.40
C TYR A 26 -3.40 -7.62 10.99
N GLU A 27 -3.25 -8.10 12.23
CA GLU A 27 -1.93 -8.24 12.87
C GLU A 27 -1.04 -9.24 12.12
N THR A 28 -1.59 -10.32 11.59
CA THR A 28 -0.85 -11.28 10.76
C THR A 28 -0.39 -10.65 9.45
N CYS A 29 -1.27 -9.94 8.75
CA CYS A 29 -0.92 -9.22 7.52
C CYS A 29 0.11 -8.12 7.77
N LYS A 30 0.00 -7.41 8.89
CA LYS A 30 0.95 -6.38 9.32
C LYS A 30 2.33 -6.96 9.58
N ALA A 31 2.43 -8.11 10.28
CA ALA A 31 3.70 -8.78 10.52
C ALA A 31 4.39 -9.17 9.21
N TYR A 32 3.63 -9.71 8.26
CA TYR A 32 4.13 -10.01 6.92
C TYR A 32 4.57 -8.75 6.18
N LEU A 33 3.76 -7.69 6.20
CA LEU A 33 4.08 -6.43 5.53
C LEU A 33 5.39 -5.81 6.06
N VAL A 34 5.60 -5.84 7.37
CA VAL A 34 6.86 -5.37 7.98
C VAL A 34 8.05 -6.18 7.47
N GLN A 35 7.92 -7.51 7.36
CA GLN A 35 8.99 -8.35 6.83
C GLN A 35 9.25 -8.07 5.34
N GLN A 36 8.18 -7.84 4.57
CA GLN A 36 8.28 -7.44 3.17
C GLN A 36 8.95 -6.07 3.01
N GLY A 37 8.69 -5.13 3.91
CA GLY A 37 9.35 -3.82 3.93
C GLY A 37 10.86 -3.92 4.13
N LYS A 38 11.32 -4.84 4.97
CA LYS A 38 12.76 -5.11 5.14
C LYS A 38 13.38 -5.64 3.85
N LEU A 39 12.71 -6.57 3.17
CA LEU A 39 13.16 -7.09 1.88
C LEU A 39 13.24 -5.97 0.82
N LEU A 40 12.24 -5.07 0.79
CA LEU A 40 12.23 -3.92 -0.12
C LEU A 40 13.45 -3.01 0.11
N LEU A 41 13.81 -2.73 1.35
CA LEU A 41 15.00 -1.92 1.66
C LEU A 41 16.30 -2.61 1.21
N VAL A 42 16.40 -3.93 1.35
CA VAL A 42 17.56 -4.68 0.83
C VAL A 42 17.63 -4.60 -0.70
N LEU A 43 16.51 -4.77 -1.40
CA LEU A 43 16.45 -4.66 -2.85
C LEU A 43 16.78 -3.24 -3.32
N GLU A 44 16.31 -2.22 -2.60
CA GLU A 44 16.63 -0.82 -2.89
C GLU A 44 18.13 -0.53 -2.74
N CYS A 45 18.82 -1.15 -1.79
CA CYS A 45 20.28 -1.03 -1.71
C CYS A 45 20.97 -1.52 -3.00
N PHE A 46 20.52 -2.64 -3.57
CA PHE A 46 21.07 -3.13 -4.84
C PHE A 46 20.74 -2.21 -6.02
N ILE A 47 19.48 -1.81 -6.12
CA ILE A 47 19.03 -0.91 -7.19
C ILE A 47 19.66 0.47 -7.03
N GLY A 48 19.80 0.96 -5.80
CA GLY A 48 20.45 2.22 -5.49
C GLY A 48 21.90 2.27 -5.98
N VAL A 49 22.66 1.16 -5.85
CA VAL A 49 24.02 1.06 -6.42
C VAL A 49 23.98 1.21 -7.95
N VAL A 50 23.02 0.57 -8.61
CA VAL A 50 22.84 0.68 -10.07
C VAL A 50 22.47 2.12 -10.48
N ILE A 51 21.57 2.76 -9.75
CA ILE A 51 21.17 4.17 -9.96
C ILE A 51 22.39 5.09 -9.82
N VAL A 52 23.15 4.95 -8.74
CA VAL A 52 24.38 5.74 -8.51
C VAL A 52 25.36 5.55 -9.64
N TYR A 53 25.66 4.31 -10.01
CA TYR A 53 26.60 4.00 -11.08
C TYR A 53 26.17 4.58 -12.44
N TYR A 54 24.90 4.40 -12.79
CA TYR A 54 24.33 4.91 -14.05
C TYR A 54 24.41 6.44 -14.14
N PHE A 55 23.95 7.15 -13.12
CA PHE A 55 23.93 8.62 -13.14
C PHE A 55 25.33 9.24 -12.95
N TRP A 56 26.25 8.54 -12.29
CA TRP A 56 27.64 8.93 -12.22
C TRP A 56 28.31 8.87 -13.61
N LEU A 57 28.05 7.82 -14.38
CA LEU A 57 28.55 7.72 -15.77
C LEU A 57 27.98 8.81 -16.69
N THR A 58 26.78 9.32 -16.42
CA THR A 58 26.20 10.44 -17.18
C THR A 58 26.76 11.79 -16.78
N GLY A 59 27.68 11.85 -15.82
CA GLY A 59 28.35 13.09 -15.40
C GLY A 59 27.53 13.98 -14.49
N LEU A 60 26.46 13.43 -13.85
CA LEU A 60 25.67 14.17 -12.86
C LEU A 60 26.45 14.38 -11.56
N GLU A 61 26.28 15.55 -10.95
CA GLU A 61 26.83 15.86 -9.65
C GLU A 61 26.26 14.92 -8.56
N PHE A 62 27.09 14.55 -7.61
CA PHE A 62 26.71 13.62 -6.55
C PHE A 62 25.49 14.08 -5.73
N SER A 63 25.34 15.39 -5.52
CA SER A 63 24.15 15.96 -4.85
C SER A 63 22.84 15.68 -5.59
N LYS A 64 22.87 15.69 -6.92
CA LYS A 64 21.71 15.37 -7.76
C LYS A 64 21.38 13.89 -7.76
N ILE A 65 22.42 13.03 -7.72
CA ILE A 65 22.25 11.57 -7.58
C ILE A 65 21.60 11.22 -6.26
N LEU A 66 22.02 11.87 -5.18
CA LEU A 66 21.39 11.68 -3.86
C LEU A 66 19.91 12.07 -3.85
N LEU A 67 19.55 13.12 -4.56
CA LEU A 67 18.17 13.54 -4.73
C LEU A 67 17.34 12.49 -5.49
N ILE A 68 17.89 11.88 -6.53
CA ILE A 68 17.23 10.80 -7.28
C ILE A 68 16.99 9.59 -6.40
N LEU A 69 17.97 9.18 -5.58
CA LEU A 69 17.82 8.11 -4.59
C LEU A 69 16.74 8.43 -3.55
N LEU A 70 16.67 9.69 -3.10
CA LEU A 70 15.61 10.11 -2.18
C LEU A 70 14.23 9.91 -2.80
N PHE A 71 14.04 10.27 -4.08
CA PHE A 71 12.77 10.04 -4.77
C PHE A 71 12.48 8.56 -5.02
N SER A 72 13.50 7.71 -5.21
CA SER A 72 13.31 6.25 -5.25
C SER A 72 12.80 5.71 -3.92
N LEU A 73 13.38 6.12 -2.81
CA LEU A 73 12.89 5.76 -1.47
C LEU A 73 11.48 6.29 -1.20
N LEU A 74 11.14 7.49 -1.66
CA LEU A 74 9.80 8.05 -1.56
C LEU A 74 8.79 7.25 -2.39
N GLY A 75 9.18 6.74 -3.56
CA GLY A 75 8.36 5.84 -4.37
C GLY A 75 8.00 4.55 -3.64
N ILE A 76 9.00 3.90 -3.03
CA ILE A 76 8.78 2.70 -2.18
C ILE A 76 7.87 3.05 -0.99
N ALA A 77 8.15 4.15 -0.30
CA ALA A 77 7.37 4.57 0.86
C ALA A 77 5.91 4.87 0.50
N GLY A 78 5.66 5.46 -0.67
CA GLY A 78 4.32 5.71 -1.21
C GLY A 78 3.55 4.41 -1.41
N SER A 79 4.10 3.46 -2.17
CA SER A 79 3.51 2.14 -2.41
C SER A 79 3.26 1.38 -1.10
N PHE A 80 4.24 1.38 -0.20
CA PHE A 80 4.14 0.70 1.10
C PHE A 80 3.06 1.32 2.00
N GLY A 81 2.98 2.66 2.03
CA GLY A 81 1.97 3.38 2.81
C GLY A 81 0.54 3.10 2.33
N VAL A 82 0.34 3.07 1.01
CA VAL A 82 -0.95 2.71 0.41
C VAL A 82 -1.33 1.27 0.71
N ALA A 83 -0.38 0.33 0.64
CA ALA A 83 -0.61 -1.06 0.98
C ALA A 83 -0.98 -1.23 2.47
N TRP A 84 -0.30 -0.52 3.36
CA TRP A 84 -0.61 -0.51 4.80
C TRP A 84 -2.03 -0.02 5.06
N TYR A 85 -2.40 1.10 4.46
CA TYR A 85 -3.75 1.64 4.52
C TYR A 85 -4.78 0.64 3.96
N GLY A 86 -4.48 0.04 2.79
CA GLY A 86 -5.34 -0.93 2.12
C GLY A 86 -5.64 -2.15 2.97
N ILE A 87 -4.61 -2.74 3.60
CA ILE A 87 -4.79 -3.87 4.53
C ILE A 87 -5.72 -3.48 5.68
N ARG A 88 -5.48 -2.32 6.29
CA ARG A 88 -6.29 -1.87 7.43
C ARG A 88 -7.76 -1.65 7.07
N ILE A 89 -8.05 -0.96 5.98
CA ILE A 89 -9.44 -0.71 5.58
C ILE A 89 -10.15 -1.98 5.10
N ASN A 90 -9.45 -2.88 4.40
CA ASN A 90 -10.04 -4.11 3.90
C ASN A 90 -10.36 -5.09 5.03
N THR A 91 -9.49 -5.27 6.01
CA THR A 91 -9.78 -6.12 7.19
C THR A 91 -10.98 -5.58 7.97
N LEU A 92 -11.08 -4.26 8.15
CA LEU A 92 -12.25 -3.64 8.76
C LEU A 92 -13.52 -3.85 7.92
N ALA A 93 -13.46 -3.71 6.61
CA ALA A 93 -14.59 -3.89 5.71
C ALA A 93 -15.08 -5.34 5.70
N ASN A 94 -14.18 -6.32 5.72
CA ASN A 94 -14.53 -7.75 5.69
C ASN A 94 -15.45 -8.15 6.84
N SER A 95 -15.09 -7.83 8.08
CA SER A 95 -15.91 -8.16 9.25
C SER A 95 -17.28 -7.47 9.24
N ARG A 96 -17.34 -6.25 8.73
CA ARG A 96 -18.59 -5.48 8.65
C ARG A 96 -19.49 -5.96 7.52
N THR A 97 -18.90 -6.38 6.41
CA THR A 97 -19.62 -7.01 5.30
C THR A 97 -20.23 -8.34 5.75
N ALA A 98 -19.45 -9.17 6.43
CA ALA A 98 -19.92 -10.42 7.00
C ALA A 98 -21.07 -10.20 7.99
N PHE A 99 -20.97 -9.21 8.86
CA PHE A 99 -22.05 -8.87 9.79
C PHE A 99 -23.30 -8.31 9.08
N ALA A 100 -23.09 -7.51 8.03
CA ALA A 100 -24.19 -6.96 7.23
C ALA A 100 -24.97 -8.05 6.46
N SER A 101 -24.31 -9.13 6.06
CA SER A 101 -24.94 -10.25 5.35
C SER A 101 -25.99 -10.96 6.17
N LEU A 102 -25.85 -10.97 7.51
CA LEU A 102 -26.85 -11.55 8.42
C LEU A 102 -28.22 -10.86 8.36
N ARG A 103 -28.29 -9.64 7.82
CA ARG A 103 -29.53 -8.90 7.65
C ARG A 103 -30.33 -9.31 6.40
N GLY A 104 -29.80 -10.22 5.57
CA GLY A 104 -30.44 -10.70 4.34
C GLY A 104 -30.57 -9.65 3.23
N LYS A 105 -29.90 -8.50 3.33
CA LYS A 105 -29.92 -7.45 2.32
C LYS A 105 -28.62 -7.48 1.51
N ALA A 106 -28.75 -7.61 0.18
CA ALA A 106 -27.60 -7.69 -0.73
C ALA A 106 -26.83 -6.36 -0.86
N PHE A 107 -27.50 -5.22 -0.82
CA PHE A 107 -26.88 -3.91 -1.08
C PHE A 107 -25.73 -3.56 -0.11
N PRO A 108 -25.87 -3.68 1.22
CA PRO A 108 -24.75 -3.41 2.14
C PRO A 108 -23.55 -4.32 1.94
N CYS A 109 -23.78 -5.58 1.52
CA CYS A 109 -22.71 -6.54 1.25
C CYS A 109 -21.87 -6.16 0.02
N TYR A 110 -22.45 -5.42 -0.91
CA TYR A 110 -21.77 -4.89 -2.08
C TYR A 110 -21.15 -3.50 -1.80
N GLU A 111 -21.89 -2.63 -1.13
CA GLU A 111 -21.50 -1.25 -0.90
C GLU A 111 -20.25 -1.11 -0.02
N ILE A 112 -20.16 -1.89 1.06
CA ILE A 112 -19.05 -1.78 2.03
C ILE A 112 -17.69 -2.11 1.38
N PRO A 113 -17.50 -3.28 0.72
CA PRO A 113 -16.23 -3.60 0.09
C PRO A 113 -15.93 -2.71 -1.12
N LEU A 114 -16.96 -2.27 -1.87
CA LEU A 114 -16.76 -1.34 -2.98
C LEU A 114 -16.21 0.00 -2.50
N ARG A 115 -16.79 0.58 -1.45
CA ARG A 115 -16.30 1.85 -0.87
C ARG A 115 -14.88 1.69 -0.32
N ALA A 116 -14.57 0.56 0.33
CA ALA A 116 -13.22 0.28 0.81
C ALA A 116 -12.22 0.22 -0.35
N GLY A 117 -12.51 -0.52 -1.42
CA GLY A 117 -11.66 -0.63 -2.60
C GLY A 117 -11.46 0.71 -3.32
N MET A 118 -12.55 1.47 -3.53
CA MET A 118 -12.47 2.83 -4.10
C MET A 118 -11.58 3.75 -3.25
N SER A 119 -11.66 3.63 -1.93
CA SER A 119 -10.84 4.44 -1.01
C SER A 119 -9.35 4.16 -1.18
N VAL A 120 -8.96 2.90 -1.37
CA VAL A 120 -7.56 2.51 -1.63
C VAL A 120 -7.10 3.02 -2.98
N GLY A 121 -7.91 2.87 -4.04
CA GLY A 121 -7.58 3.37 -5.36
C GLY A 121 -7.40 4.89 -5.40
N MET A 122 -8.31 5.64 -4.76
CA MET A 122 -8.20 7.09 -4.65
C MET A 122 -6.98 7.53 -3.85
N MET A 123 -6.63 6.79 -2.80
CA MET A 123 -5.42 7.05 -2.00
C MET A 123 -4.16 6.84 -2.83
N LEU A 124 -4.09 5.75 -3.61
CA LEU A 124 -2.97 5.47 -4.50
C LEU A 124 -2.74 6.60 -5.51
N ILE A 125 -3.76 6.95 -6.27
CA ILE A 125 -3.69 8.02 -7.28
C ILE A 125 -3.31 9.36 -6.64
N SER A 126 -3.86 9.66 -5.47
CA SER A 126 -3.56 10.93 -4.78
C SER A 126 -2.11 11.02 -4.32
N VAL A 127 -1.55 9.93 -3.80
CA VAL A 127 -0.15 9.86 -3.35
C VAL A 127 0.79 10.00 -4.56
N GLU A 128 0.51 9.27 -5.64
CA GLU A 128 1.28 9.30 -6.87
C GLU A 128 1.30 10.70 -7.49
N LEU A 129 0.13 11.31 -7.69
CA LEU A 129 0.01 12.66 -8.23
C LEU A 129 0.67 13.71 -7.33
N LEU A 130 0.59 13.55 -6.00
CA LEU A 130 1.23 14.45 -5.06
C LEU A 130 2.76 14.46 -5.23
N PHE A 131 3.39 13.29 -5.34
CA PHE A 131 4.83 13.19 -5.56
C PHE A 131 5.24 13.69 -6.95
N MET A 132 4.48 13.35 -8.00
CA MET A 132 4.72 13.89 -9.34
C MET A 132 4.65 15.41 -9.34
N LEU A 133 3.63 15.99 -8.73
CA LEU A 133 3.48 17.44 -8.63
C LEU A 133 4.60 18.08 -7.81
N ALA A 134 5.03 17.44 -6.73
CA ALA A 134 6.14 17.92 -5.92
C ALA A 134 7.46 17.95 -6.74
N ILE A 135 7.73 16.93 -7.55
CA ILE A 135 8.89 16.93 -8.45
C ILE A 135 8.80 18.08 -9.44
N LEU A 136 7.65 18.28 -10.08
CA LEU A 136 7.48 19.34 -11.09
C LEU A 136 7.61 20.75 -10.52
N LEU A 137 7.13 20.98 -9.29
CA LEU A 137 7.10 22.32 -8.68
C LEU A 137 8.41 22.69 -7.98
N PHE A 138 9.08 21.71 -7.35
CA PHE A 138 10.23 22.00 -6.46
C PHE A 138 11.58 21.60 -7.05
N ILE A 139 11.60 20.75 -8.09
CA ILE A 139 12.86 20.27 -8.67
C ILE A 139 13.17 21.02 -9.96
N PRO A 140 14.42 21.52 -10.14
CA PRO A 140 14.84 22.16 -11.39
C PRO A 140 14.65 21.23 -12.60
N SER A 141 14.18 21.79 -13.72
CA SER A 141 13.88 21.04 -14.94
C SER A 141 15.04 20.19 -15.48
N SER A 142 16.28 20.61 -15.20
CA SER A 142 17.49 19.86 -15.58
C SER A 142 17.66 18.50 -14.89
N VAL A 143 17.01 18.30 -13.73
CA VAL A 143 17.11 17.07 -12.91
C VAL A 143 15.76 16.42 -12.69
N ALA A 144 14.67 17.12 -12.95
CA ALA A 144 13.31 16.64 -12.73
C ALA A 144 13.04 15.29 -13.42
N GLY A 145 13.48 15.13 -14.68
CA GLY A 145 13.33 13.86 -15.41
C GLY A 145 14.05 12.68 -14.74
N ALA A 146 15.24 12.91 -14.19
CA ALA A 146 15.97 11.88 -13.46
C ALA A 146 15.30 11.54 -12.11
N CYS A 147 14.73 12.55 -11.43
CA CYS A 147 13.95 12.33 -10.19
C CYS A 147 12.65 11.56 -10.46
N PHE A 148 11.96 11.82 -11.57
CA PHE A 148 10.83 11.01 -12.02
C PHE A 148 11.22 9.56 -12.26
N LEU A 149 12.37 9.33 -12.92
CA LEU A 149 12.87 7.99 -13.15
C LEU A 149 13.16 7.27 -11.81
N GLY A 150 13.83 7.94 -10.88
CA GLY A 150 14.10 7.41 -9.54
C GLY A 150 12.79 7.04 -8.80
N PHE A 151 11.82 7.96 -8.77
CA PHE A 151 10.52 7.75 -8.17
C PHE A 151 9.79 6.54 -8.79
N ALA A 152 9.74 6.46 -10.13
CA ALA A 152 9.09 5.36 -10.85
C ALA A 152 9.75 4.00 -10.59
N ILE A 153 11.09 3.96 -10.49
CA ILE A 153 11.82 2.74 -10.14
C ILE A 153 11.43 2.27 -8.74
N GLY A 154 11.47 3.18 -7.76
CA GLY A 154 11.10 2.86 -6.37
C GLY A 154 9.65 2.41 -6.24
N GLU A 155 8.73 3.10 -6.88
CA GLU A 155 7.30 2.75 -6.90
C GLU A 155 7.08 1.37 -7.54
N SER A 156 7.71 1.10 -8.69
CA SER A 156 7.62 -0.19 -9.38
C SER A 156 8.19 -1.33 -8.55
N LEU A 157 9.31 -1.11 -7.85
CA LEU A 157 9.90 -2.08 -6.93
C LEU A 157 8.94 -2.37 -5.77
N GLY A 158 8.37 -1.33 -5.16
CA GLY A 158 7.38 -1.44 -4.11
C GLY A 158 6.15 -2.22 -4.58
N ALA A 159 5.58 -1.85 -5.73
CA ALA A 159 4.41 -2.49 -6.29
C ALA A 159 4.65 -3.97 -6.65
N ALA A 160 5.82 -4.30 -7.22
CA ALA A 160 6.17 -5.69 -7.58
C ALA A 160 6.25 -6.59 -6.35
N ALA A 161 6.91 -6.14 -5.29
CA ALA A 161 7.02 -6.90 -4.05
C ALA A 161 5.66 -7.01 -3.32
N LEU A 162 4.86 -5.94 -3.31
CA LEU A 162 3.55 -5.93 -2.68
C LEU A 162 2.50 -6.74 -3.47
N ARG A 163 2.70 -6.99 -4.76
CA ARG A 163 1.86 -7.91 -5.55
C ARG A 163 1.95 -9.33 -5.00
N ILE A 164 3.14 -9.78 -4.60
CA ILE A 164 3.32 -11.08 -3.94
C ILE A 164 2.59 -11.08 -2.58
N ALA A 165 2.69 -9.99 -1.84
CA ALA A 165 2.00 -9.82 -0.58
C ALA A 165 0.47 -9.98 -0.72
N GLY A 166 -0.13 -9.42 -1.77
CA GLY A 166 -1.57 -9.54 -2.05
C GLY A 166 -2.03 -11.00 -2.16
N GLY A 167 -1.25 -11.85 -2.84
CA GLY A 167 -1.53 -13.29 -2.93
C GLY A 167 -1.45 -14.00 -1.57
N ILE A 168 -0.49 -13.65 -0.74
CA ILE A 168 -0.34 -14.22 0.61
C ILE A 168 -1.47 -13.74 1.53
N PHE A 169 -1.90 -12.48 1.45
CA PHE A 169 -3.02 -11.98 2.24
C PHE A 169 -4.33 -12.71 1.94
N THR A 170 -4.56 -13.07 0.68
CA THR A 170 -5.70 -13.92 0.29
C THR A 170 -5.63 -15.28 0.98
N LYS A 171 -4.46 -15.91 1.02
CA LYS A 171 -4.27 -17.19 1.71
C LYS A 171 -4.44 -17.09 3.22
N ILE A 172 -3.98 -16.03 3.84
CA ILE A 172 -4.21 -15.78 5.27
C ILE A 172 -5.72 -15.66 5.56
N ALA A 173 -6.47 -14.96 4.70
CA ALA A 173 -7.91 -14.83 4.83
C ALA A 173 -8.64 -16.15 4.64
N ASP A 174 -8.22 -16.98 3.66
CA ASP A 174 -8.75 -18.32 3.42
C ASP A 174 -8.57 -19.23 4.66
N ILE A 175 -7.35 -19.28 5.21
CA ILE A 175 -7.04 -20.07 6.41
C ILE A 175 -7.88 -19.59 7.59
N GLY A 176 -8.01 -18.28 7.78
CA GLY A 176 -8.87 -17.72 8.83
C GLY A 176 -10.33 -18.11 8.67
N SER A 177 -10.85 -18.12 7.44
CA SER A 177 -12.20 -18.57 7.12
C SER A 177 -12.40 -20.08 7.39
N ASP A 178 -11.41 -20.90 7.05
CA ASP A 178 -11.49 -22.35 7.25
C ASP A 178 -11.43 -22.72 8.74
N LEU A 179 -10.60 -22.03 9.52
CA LEU A 179 -10.60 -22.19 10.99
C LEU A 179 -11.96 -21.88 11.62
N MET A 180 -12.67 -20.88 11.08
CA MET A 180 -14.03 -20.54 11.57
C MET A 180 -15.08 -21.59 11.25
N LYS A 181 -14.89 -22.44 10.23
CA LYS A 181 -15.81 -23.53 9.90
C LYS A 181 -15.66 -24.75 10.80
N ILE A 182 -14.54 -24.84 11.52
CA ILE A 182 -14.24 -25.98 12.40
C ILE A 182 -14.72 -25.72 13.83
N VAL A 183 -14.93 -24.47 14.18
CA VAL A 183 -15.43 -24.02 15.50
C VAL A 183 -16.94 -23.79 15.44
#